data_1abd874be95b2c1c16e459fc894050da
#
_entry.id   1abd874be95b2c1c16e459fc894050da
#
_cell.length_a   1.000
_cell.length_b   1.000
_cell.length_c   1.000
_cell.angle_alpha   90.00
_cell.angle_beta   90.00
_cell.angle_gamma   90.00
#
_symmetry.space_group_name_H-M   'P 1'
#
loop_
_entity.id
_entity.type
_entity.pdbx_description
1 polymer ?
#
loop_
_entity_poly.entity_id
_entity_poly.type
_entity_poly.pdbx_seq_one_letter_code
_entity_poly.pdbx_strand_id
1 'polypeptide(L)'
;MSHHIFFRFSKCLLLLICFSVTAFSQKIRVGVFEVNASPPIGSPVAYAVTRSITDSLSARGIVVLSADKPVVLCVVDWIGISNEGQDRWRRQVAAAAGTTIDRVSIHTLHQHDAPRCDFTIERIMEEYGLGGRSIDNTFTTDVIQRTAAAVKKAISNAQVVTAVGWGQAKVDSVASNRRIMDADGNITTRWSSTKDSAMRAAPEGLIDPWLKCISFWNGNKAIALLTYYTTHPQSYYGTGDVTCEFVGIARNAIEKQLGIPSIHFNGASGNIAAGKYNDGSAPQRIVLARHVEEGMKKAWLNTKKYPLRNASVAWSNVEVALPLGANIIEADLRHRMTNDSLNIHEKFRAAEKLAWYQRSTEGHKVNISSLKLGNIWLLNIPGEAFVEYQLAAQKMRPQDVVCTAAYEEYGPGYIGTKASYFQKGGYETSDIVSGVSPDVESVLLNAIRTVLK
;
A
#
# COMPACT_ATOMS: atom_id res chain seq x y z
N MET A 1 -61.74 71.03 34.19
CA MET A 1 -60.91 70.89 32.96
C MET A 1 -59.96 69.76 33.14
N SER A 2 -60.32 68.60 32.56
CA SER A 2 -59.57 67.36 32.71
C SER A 2 -59.15 66.85 31.31
N HIS A 3 -57.87 66.82 31.04
CA HIS A 3 -57.35 66.28 29.79
C HIS A 3 -56.94 64.77 29.98
N HIS A 4 -57.62 63.86 29.31
CA HIS A 4 -57.27 62.48 29.19
C HIS A 4 -56.33 62.27 27.99
N ILE A 5 -55.14 61.77 28.26
CA ILE A 5 -54.15 61.34 27.25
C ILE A 5 -54.32 59.82 27.04
N PHE A 6 -54.74 59.46 25.84
CA PHE A 6 -54.80 58.04 25.40
C PHE A 6 -53.42 57.57 24.90
N PHE A 7 -52.82 56.62 25.59
CA PHE A 7 -51.65 55.90 25.10
C PHE A 7 -52.09 54.70 24.23
N ARG A 8 -51.75 54.73 22.93
CA ARG A 8 -51.94 53.62 22.02
C ARG A 8 -50.67 52.68 22.09
N PHE A 9 -50.81 51.46 22.65
CA PHE A 9 -49.82 50.44 22.55
C PHE A 9 -49.91 49.80 21.17
N SER A 10 -48.87 49.96 20.33
CA SER A 10 -48.69 49.31 19.07
C SER A 10 -47.97 47.97 19.38
N LYS A 11 -48.62 46.80 19.23
CA LYS A 11 -48.04 45.47 19.34
C LYS A 11 -47.32 45.14 18.02
N CYS A 12 -45.99 45.34 17.96
CA CYS A 12 -45.14 44.76 16.91
C CYS A 12 -45.01 43.25 17.13
N LEU A 13 -45.70 42.50 16.31
CA LEU A 13 -45.56 41.04 16.23
C LEU A 13 -44.31 40.71 15.39
N LEU A 14 -43.16 40.36 16.05
CA LEU A 14 -41.95 39.89 15.38
C LEU A 14 -42.20 38.46 14.96
N LEU A 15 -42.45 38.21 13.66
CA LEU A 15 -42.47 36.88 13.07
C LEU A 15 -41.03 36.38 12.94
N LEU A 16 -40.56 35.52 13.87
CA LEU A 16 -39.33 34.76 13.72
C LEU A 16 -39.55 33.64 12.67
N ILE A 17 -39.16 33.91 11.44
CA ILE A 17 -39.07 32.89 10.40
C ILE A 17 -37.83 32.02 10.72
N CYS A 18 -38.04 30.87 11.38
CA CYS A 18 -37.03 29.84 11.48
C CYS A 18 -36.79 29.20 10.10
N PHE A 19 -35.78 29.68 9.38
CA PHE A 19 -35.25 28.96 8.24
C PHE A 19 -34.59 27.66 8.77
N SER A 20 -35.32 26.56 8.74
CA SER A 20 -34.75 25.24 8.88
C SER A 20 -33.86 25.00 7.67
N VAL A 21 -32.56 25.30 7.80
CA VAL A 21 -31.56 24.85 6.84
C VAL A 21 -31.52 23.34 6.98
N THR A 22 -32.26 22.62 6.13
CA THR A 22 -32.06 21.20 5.94
C THR A 22 -30.66 21.04 5.37
N ALA A 23 -29.70 20.76 6.25
CA ALA A 23 -28.38 20.34 5.83
C ALA A 23 -28.57 19.06 5.03
N PHE A 24 -28.58 19.17 3.70
CA PHE A 24 -28.49 18.00 2.83
C PHE A 24 -27.16 17.33 3.16
N SER A 25 -27.23 16.26 3.96
CA SER A 25 -26.06 15.43 4.23
C SER A 25 -25.51 14.94 2.90
N GLN A 26 -24.31 15.41 2.53
CA GLN A 26 -23.65 15.02 1.29
C GLN A 26 -23.55 13.48 1.28
N LYS A 27 -24.11 12.83 0.25
CA LYS A 27 -24.07 11.38 0.13
C LYS A 27 -22.63 10.90 -0.09
N ILE A 28 -22.23 9.86 0.61
CA ILE A 28 -20.95 9.20 0.33
C ILE A 28 -21.00 8.63 -1.08
N ARG A 29 -19.94 8.86 -1.85
CA ARG A 29 -19.79 8.32 -3.20
C ARG A 29 -18.40 7.70 -3.35
N VAL A 30 -18.29 6.69 -4.19
CA VAL A 30 -17.02 6.05 -4.56
C VAL A 30 -16.88 6.04 -6.07
N GLY A 31 -15.77 6.60 -6.54
CA GLY A 31 -15.29 6.48 -7.91
C GLY A 31 -14.21 5.42 -7.98
N VAL A 32 -14.21 4.62 -9.04
CA VAL A 32 -13.18 3.59 -9.30
C VAL A 32 -12.39 3.99 -10.52
N PHE A 33 -11.09 3.78 -10.49
CA PHE A 33 -10.19 4.04 -11.63
C PHE A 33 -9.22 2.90 -11.84
N GLU A 34 -8.81 2.75 -13.10
CA GLU A 34 -7.77 1.84 -13.52
C GLU A 34 -7.10 2.37 -14.79
N VAL A 35 -5.77 2.22 -14.87
CA VAL A 35 -4.98 2.46 -16.08
C VAL A 35 -3.97 1.33 -16.27
N ASN A 36 -3.59 1.07 -17.52
CA ASN A 36 -2.49 0.16 -17.82
C ASN A 36 -1.17 0.77 -17.32
N ALA A 37 -0.41 0.01 -16.53
CA ALA A 37 0.89 0.37 -15.99
C ALA A 37 2.00 -0.59 -16.42
N SER A 38 1.78 -1.34 -17.52
CA SER A 38 2.78 -2.23 -18.11
C SER A 38 3.86 -1.43 -18.84
N PRO A 39 5.16 -1.72 -18.61
CA PRO A 39 6.25 -1.01 -19.27
C PRO A 39 6.34 -1.38 -20.75
N PRO A 40 6.90 -0.50 -21.60
CA PRO A 40 7.27 -0.86 -22.97
C PRO A 40 8.30 -2.00 -22.99
N ILE A 41 8.30 -2.79 -24.08
CA ILE A 41 9.38 -3.76 -24.35
C ILE A 41 10.70 -2.98 -24.45
N GLY A 42 11.74 -3.47 -23.78
CA GLY A 42 13.04 -2.83 -23.70
C GLY A 42 13.22 -1.89 -22.49
N SER A 43 12.16 -1.48 -21.79
CA SER A 43 12.27 -0.70 -20.55
C SER A 43 12.82 -1.55 -19.39
N PRO A 44 13.59 -0.96 -18.47
CA PRO A 44 14.08 -1.67 -17.30
C PRO A 44 12.93 -2.06 -16.35
N VAL A 45 13.03 -3.25 -15.81
CA VAL A 45 12.27 -3.72 -14.64
C VAL A 45 13.25 -4.10 -13.53
N ALA A 46 12.76 -4.44 -12.35
CA ALA A 46 13.58 -4.54 -11.14
C ALA A 46 14.87 -5.37 -11.29
N TYR A 47 14.86 -6.45 -12.04
CA TYR A 47 15.99 -7.39 -12.15
C TYR A 47 16.34 -7.76 -13.60
N ALA A 48 15.68 -7.16 -14.59
CA ALA A 48 15.86 -7.49 -15.99
C ALA A 48 15.45 -6.31 -16.88
N VAL A 49 15.57 -6.50 -18.19
CA VAL A 49 14.93 -5.66 -19.20
C VAL A 49 13.63 -6.32 -19.63
N THR A 50 12.56 -5.57 -19.83
CA THR A 50 11.26 -6.07 -20.26
C THR A 50 11.38 -6.78 -21.61
N ARG A 51 11.15 -8.08 -21.58
CA ARG A 51 11.20 -8.97 -22.77
C ARG A 51 9.80 -9.25 -23.31
N SER A 52 8.84 -9.44 -22.43
CA SER A 52 7.44 -9.68 -22.76
C SER A 52 6.51 -9.19 -21.65
N ILE A 53 5.22 -9.08 -21.96
CA ILE A 53 4.16 -8.83 -20.98
C ILE A 53 3.31 -10.10 -20.89
N THR A 54 3.56 -10.91 -19.87
CA THR A 54 2.79 -12.13 -19.63
C THR A 54 1.40 -11.81 -19.07
N ASP A 55 1.36 -10.90 -18.08
CA ASP A 55 0.13 -10.38 -17.51
C ASP A 55 0.24 -8.85 -17.43
N SER A 56 -0.78 -8.13 -17.91
CA SER A 56 -0.79 -6.67 -17.85
C SER A 56 -0.74 -6.16 -16.43
N LEU A 57 0.07 -5.13 -16.21
CA LEU A 57 0.13 -4.39 -14.96
C LEU A 57 -0.88 -3.25 -14.96
N SER A 58 -1.35 -2.87 -13.78
CA SER A 58 -2.30 -1.78 -13.60
C SER A 58 -1.89 -0.81 -12.49
N ALA A 59 -2.32 0.45 -12.62
CA ALA A 59 -2.50 1.35 -11.49
C ALA A 59 -4.01 1.52 -11.29
N ARG A 60 -4.53 1.09 -10.13
CA ARG A 60 -5.97 1.05 -9.86
C ARG A 60 -6.29 1.47 -8.43
N GLY A 61 -7.50 1.94 -8.22
CA GLY A 61 -7.90 2.36 -6.90
C GLY A 61 -9.30 2.94 -6.83
N ILE A 62 -9.56 3.58 -5.70
CA ILE A 62 -10.83 4.26 -5.44
C ILE A 62 -10.61 5.70 -4.99
N VAL A 63 -11.61 6.54 -5.28
CA VAL A 63 -11.77 7.86 -4.68
C VAL A 63 -13.01 7.83 -3.81
N VAL A 64 -12.85 8.09 -2.51
CA VAL A 64 -13.94 8.19 -1.56
C VAL A 64 -14.30 9.66 -1.37
N LEU A 65 -15.55 10.00 -1.70
CA LEU A 65 -16.13 11.34 -1.55
C LEU A 65 -17.12 11.29 -0.39
N SER A 66 -16.87 12.07 0.64
CA SER A 66 -17.71 12.18 1.84
C SER A 66 -18.00 13.67 2.15
N ALA A 67 -18.40 13.97 3.36
CA ALA A 67 -18.61 15.35 3.81
C ALA A 67 -17.31 16.17 3.90
N ASP A 68 -16.17 15.49 3.98
CA ASP A 68 -14.84 16.08 3.98
C ASP A 68 -14.17 15.96 2.60
N LYS A 69 -12.94 16.45 2.46
CA LYS A 69 -12.15 16.37 1.22
C LYS A 69 -12.01 14.93 0.72
N PRO A 70 -11.90 14.72 -0.60
CA PRO A 70 -11.68 13.39 -1.17
C PRO A 70 -10.50 12.64 -0.56
N VAL A 71 -10.64 11.32 -0.44
CA VAL A 71 -9.56 10.40 -0.09
C VAL A 71 -9.30 9.48 -1.28
N VAL A 72 -8.04 9.30 -1.65
CA VAL A 72 -7.65 8.39 -2.74
C VAL A 72 -6.81 7.25 -2.19
N LEU A 73 -7.23 6.01 -2.46
CA LEU A 73 -6.45 4.80 -2.23
C LEU A 73 -6.09 4.21 -3.59
N CYS A 74 -4.80 4.09 -3.87
CA CYS A 74 -4.27 3.57 -5.13
C CYS A 74 -3.24 2.48 -4.88
N VAL A 75 -3.27 1.45 -5.71
CA VAL A 75 -2.21 0.44 -5.76
C VAL A 75 -1.70 0.32 -7.19
N VAL A 76 -0.39 0.20 -7.32
CA VAL A 76 0.29 0.03 -8.60
C VAL A 76 0.96 -1.34 -8.64
N ASP A 77 0.80 -2.06 -9.73
CA ASP A 77 1.40 -3.37 -9.94
C ASP A 77 2.90 -3.23 -10.26
N TRP A 78 3.65 -2.53 -9.40
CA TRP A 78 5.08 -2.30 -9.49
C TRP A 78 5.81 -2.82 -8.25
N ILE A 79 7.15 -2.94 -8.33
CA ILE A 79 7.92 -3.43 -7.19
C ILE A 79 8.03 -2.39 -6.07
N GLY A 80 8.17 -1.10 -6.41
CA GLY A 80 8.33 -0.03 -5.43
C GLY A 80 8.16 1.35 -6.04
N ILE A 81 7.59 2.25 -5.27
CA ILE A 81 7.51 3.69 -5.52
C ILE A 81 8.12 4.36 -4.29
N SER A 82 9.20 5.13 -4.46
CA SER A 82 9.96 5.68 -3.35
C SER A 82 10.39 7.12 -3.57
N ASN A 83 10.72 7.78 -2.48
CA ASN A 83 11.33 9.11 -2.46
C ASN A 83 10.55 10.13 -3.31
N GLU A 84 11.22 10.85 -4.23
CA GLU A 84 10.55 11.82 -5.11
C GLU A 84 9.50 11.16 -6.02
N GLY A 85 9.61 9.86 -6.30
CA GLY A 85 8.58 9.09 -7.01
C GLY A 85 7.25 9.12 -6.25
N GLN A 86 7.29 8.79 -4.94
CA GLN A 86 6.13 8.84 -4.07
C GLN A 86 5.52 10.24 -3.98
N ASP A 87 6.38 11.27 -3.86
CA ASP A 87 5.94 12.67 -3.83
C ASP A 87 5.23 13.09 -5.12
N ARG A 88 5.77 12.71 -6.28
CA ARG A 88 5.16 13.06 -7.58
C ARG A 88 3.82 12.38 -7.78
N TRP A 89 3.73 11.10 -7.46
CA TRP A 89 2.48 10.36 -7.50
C TRP A 89 1.41 11.03 -6.63
N ARG A 90 1.70 11.27 -5.35
CA ARG A 90 0.75 11.86 -4.40
C ARG A 90 0.34 13.27 -4.80
N ARG A 91 1.28 14.13 -5.24
CA ARG A 91 0.97 15.50 -5.69
C ARG A 91 0.04 15.52 -6.91
N GLN A 92 0.35 14.71 -7.94
CA GLN A 92 -0.45 14.70 -9.17
C GLN A 92 -1.87 14.16 -8.93
N VAL A 93 -1.96 13.07 -8.17
CA VAL A 93 -3.26 12.46 -7.81
C VAL A 93 -4.08 13.37 -6.89
N ALA A 94 -3.46 14.04 -5.91
CA ALA A 94 -4.14 14.99 -5.04
C ALA A 94 -4.71 16.19 -5.83
N ALA A 95 -3.91 16.77 -6.72
CA ALA A 95 -4.36 17.86 -7.60
C ALA A 95 -5.55 17.42 -8.48
N ALA A 96 -5.49 16.23 -9.07
CA ALA A 96 -6.57 15.68 -9.88
C ALA A 96 -7.85 15.39 -9.07
N ALA A 97 -7.69 14.97 -7.81
CA ALA A 97 -8.79 14.69 -6.90
C ALA A 97 -9.37 15.94 -6.21
N GLY A 98 -8.72 17.10 -6.32
CA GLY A 98 -9.12 18.31 -5.59
C GLY A 98 -8.97 18.14 -4.07
N THR A 99 -7.93 17.45 -3.64
CA THR A 99 -7.65 17.16 -2.22
C THR A 99 -6.23 17.55 -1.82
N THR A 100 -5.84 17.25 -0.59
CA THR A 100 -4.48 17.47 -0.08
C THR A 100 -3.62 16.22 -0.19
N ILE A 101 -2.31 16.38 -0.25
CA ILE A 101 -1.34 15.28 -0.48
C ILE A 101 -1.45 14.20 0.61
N ASP A 102 -1.71 14.60 1.86
CA ASP A 102 -1.89 13.72 3.01
C ASP A 102 -3.12 12.81 2.92
N ARG A 103 -4.05 13.10 1.99
CA ARG A 103 -5.27 12.30 1.74
C ARG A 103 -5.14 11.35 0.54
N VAL A 104 -3.95 11.18 0.04
CA VAL A 104 -3.62 10.27 -1.07
C VAL A 104 -2.63 9.23 -0.58
N SER A 105 -3.02 7.96 -0.68
CA SER A 105 -2.18 6.82 -0.36
C SER A 105 -1.90 6.03 -1.63
N ILE A 106 -0.62 5.88 -1.97
CA ILE A 106 -0.14 5.18 -3.16
C ILE A 106 0.72 4.00 -2.71
N HIS A 107 0.25 2.80 -2.97
CA HIS A 107 0.93 1.55 -2.64
C HIS A 107 1.46 0.84 -3.87
N THR A 108 2.36 -0.09 -3.66
CA THR A 108 2.71 -1.07 -4.69
C THR A 108 2.33 -2.48 -4.26
N LEU A 109 2.07 -3.37 -5.23
CA LEU A 109 1.91 -4.80 -4.95
C LEU A 109 3.25 -5.46 -4.62
N HIS A 110 4.35 -4.86 -5.04
CA HIS A 110 5.70 -5.34 -4.79
C HIS A 110 6.08 -6.64 -5.54
N GLN A 111 5.52 -6.85 -6.72
CA GLN A 111 5.97 -7.96 -7.57
C GLN A 111 7.31 -7.65 -8.25
N HIS A 112 8.11 -8.70 -8.54
CA HIS A 112 9.53 -8.54 -8.83
C HIS A 112 9.88 -8.45 -10.33
N ASP A 113 9.07 -8.98 -11.25
CA ASP A 113 9.19 -8.70 -12.69
C ASP A 113 8.30 -7.50 -13.07
N ALA A 114 8.63 -6.31 -12.51
CA ALA A 114 7.85 -5.09 -12.66
C ALA A 114 8.73 -3.83 -12.52
N PRO A 115 8.26 -2.66 -12.97
CA PRO A 115 8.99 -1.39 -12.88
C PRO A 115 9.22 -0.90 -11.45
N ARG A 116 10.18 0.02 -11.33
CA ARG A 116 10.41 0.89 -10.16
C ARG A 116 10.08 2.32 -10.52
N CYS A 117 9.78 3.14 -9.50
CA CYS A 117 9.61 4.58 -9.67
C CYS A 117 10.32 5.32 -8.55
N ASP A 118 11.44 5.95 -8.86
CA ASP A 118 12.18 6.82 -7.95
C ASP A 118 13.05 7.83 -8.70
N PHE A 119 12.60 9.06 -8.76
CA PHE A 119 13.35 10.11 -9.45
C PHE A 119 14.62 10.56 -8.71
N THR A 120 14.69 10.34 -7.38
CA THR A 120 15.89 10.62 -6.59
C THR A 120 17.00 9.65 -6.92
N ILE A 121 16.67 8.34 -6.96
CA ILE A 121 17.64 7.30 -7.33
C ILE A 121 18.13 7.53 -8.77
N GLU A 122 17.22 7.82 -9.69
CA GLU A 122 17.61 8.02 -11.10
C GLU A 122 18.56 9.20 -11.26
N ARG A 123 18.30 10.34 -10.60
CA ARG A 123 19.22 11.48 -10.59
C ARG A 123 20.60 11.10 -10.03
N ILE A 124 20.65 10.32 -8.93
CA ILE A 124 21.92 9.81 -8.39
C ILE A 124 22.62 8.92 -9.42
N MET A 125 21.91 8.00 -10.06
CA MET A 125 22.48 7.14 -11.09
C MET A 125 23.02 7.95 -12.29
N GLU A 126 22.31 8.98 -12.72
CA GLU A 126 22.74 9.91 -13.78
C GLU A 126 24.06 10.62 -13.42
N GLU A 127 24.25 11.06 -12.16
CA GLU A 127 25.50 11.67 -11.68
C GLU A 127 26.73 10.77 -11.89
N TYR A 128 26.54 9.46 -11.91
CA TYR A 128 27.61 8.46 -12.13
C TYR A 128 27.59 7.85 -13.54
N GLY A 129 26.85 8.44 -14.50
CA GLY A 129 26.75 7.94 -15.88
C GLY A 129 26.00 6.63 -16.04
N LEU A 130 25.10 6.30 -15.09
CA LEU A 130 24.33 5.07 -15.04
C LEU A 130 22.81 5.28 -15.26
N GLY A 131 22.38 6.48 -15.63
CA GLY A 131 20.99 6.83 -15.86
C GLY A 131 20.30 5.96 -16.92
N GLY A 132 18.98 5.77 -16.78
CA GLY A 132 18.13 4.99 -17.70
C GLY A 132 18.33 3.48 -17.63
N ARG A 133 19.23 2.98 -16.79
CA ARG A 133 19.53 1.53 -16.71
C ARG A 133 18.62 0.76 -15.76
N SER A 134 18.01 1.44 -14.81
CA SER A 134 17.21 0.81 -13.75
C SER A 134 15.80 1.37 -13.62
N ILE A 135 15.56 2.59 -14.12
CA ILE A 135 14.27 3.29 -14.06
C ILE A 135 14.02 3.96 -15.41
N ASP A 136 12.80 3.85 -15.92
CA ASP A 136 12.30 4.57 -17.10
C ASP A 136 11.45 5.75 -16.63
N ASN A 137 12.06 6.92 -16.48
CA ASN A 137 11.39 8.14 -16.01
C ASN A 137 10.31 8.64 -16.97
N THR A 138 10.46 8.41 -18.28
CA THR A 138 9.47 8.82 -19.27
C THR A 138 8.21 7.99 -19.12
N PHE A 139 8.35 6.67 -19.05
CA PHE A 139 7.25 5.75 -18.84
C PHE A 139 6.56 5.99 -17.49
N THR A 140 7.32 6.12 -16.39
CA THR A 140 6.74 6.32 -15.06
C THR A 140 5.98 7.65 -14.98
N THR A 141 6.47 8.72 -15.61
CA THR A 141 5.79 10.02 -15.69
C THR A 141 4.46 9.92 -16.47
N ASP A 142 4.45 9.20 -17.58
CA ASP A 142 3.22 8.96 -18.37
C ASP A 142 2.16 8.21 -17.55
N VAL A 143 2.55 7.15 -16.83
CA VAL A 143 1.60 6.40 -15.97
C VAL A 143 1.03 7.29 -14.87
N ILE A 144 1.85 8.13 -14.22
CA ILE A 144 1.39 9.09 -13.22
C ILE A 144 0.32 10.02 -13.82
N GLN A 145 0.59 10.61 -14.98
CA GLN A 145 -0.34 11.54 -15.66
C GLN A 145 -1.66 10.86 -16.04
N ARG A 146 -1.59 9.64 -16.63
CA ARG A 146 -2.78 8.86 -16.99
C ARG A 146 -3.60 8.48 -15.75
N THR A 147 -2.93 8.13 -14.65
CA THR A 147 -3.62 7.83 -13.38
C THR A 147 -4.31 9.06 -12.82
N ALA A 148 -3.66 10.23 -12.82
CA ALA A 148 -4.29 11.49 -12.41
C ALA A 148 -5.53 11.81 -13.26
N ALA A 149 -5.46 11.64 -14.57
CA ALA A 149 -6.62 11.83 -15.46
C ALA A 149 -7.76 10.83 -15.16
N ALA A 150 -7.41 9.56 -14.89
CA ALA A 150 -8.39 8.53 -14.53
C ALA A 150 -9.06 8.83 -13.17
N VAL A 151 -8.32 9.32 -12.17
CA VAL A 151 -8.86 9.80 -10.88
C VAL A 151 -9.87 10.92 -11.08
N LYS A 152 -9.56 11.93 -11.89
CA LYS A 152 -10.49 13.02 -12.23
C LYS A 152 -11.79 12.48 -12.87
N LYS A 153 -11.68 11.54 -13.79
CA LYS A 153 -12.82 10.87 -14.43
C LYS A 153 -13.63 10.04 -13.42
N ALA A 154 -12.95 9.34 -12.49
CA ALA A 154 -13.60 8.54 -11.46
C ALA A 154 -14.46 9.39 -10.52
N ILE A 155 -14.04 10.61 -10.18
CA ILE A 155 -14.83 11.55 -9.38
C ILE A 155 -16.14 11.92 -10.09
N SER A 156 -16.08 12.23 -11.39
CA SER A 156 -17.27 12.55 -12.18
C SER A 156 -18.25 11.39 -12.27
N ASN A 157 -17.74 10.15 -12.29
CA ASN A 157 -18.51 8.92 -12.39
C ASN A 157 -18.80 8.24 -11.03
N ALA A 158 -18.51 8.91 -9.92
CA ALA A 158 -18.62 8.35 -8.59
C ALA A 158 -20.09 7.97 -8.25
N GLN A 159 -20.27 6.74 -7.82
CA GLN A 159 -21.58 6.16 -7.46
C GLN A 159 -21.87 6.34 -5.97
N VAL A 160 -23.14 6.53 -5.63
CA VAL A 160 -23.59 6.63 -4.23
C VAL A 160 -23.34 5.32 -3.51
N VAL A 161 -22.80 5.43 -2.30
CA VAL A 161 -22.58 4.30 -1.38
C VAL A 161 -23.60 4.37 -0.26
N THR A 162 -24.37 3.29 -0.10
CA THR A 162 -25.37 3.15 0.98
C THR A 162 -24.90 2.20 2.08
N ALA A 163 -23.98 1.28 1.75
CA ALA A 163 -23.42 0.32 2.68
C ALA A 163 -21.97 -0.02 2.36
N VAL A 164 -21.22 -0.40 3.39
CA VAL A 164 -19.91 -1.07 3.30
C VAL A 164 -20.09 -2.51 3.75
N GLY A 165 -19.44 -3.44 3.06
CA GLY A 165 -19.40 -4.84 3.44
C GLY A 165 -17.98 -5.25 3.82
N TRP A 166 -17.87 -6.21 4.73
CA TRP A 166 -16.60 -6.88 4.97
C TRP A 166 -16.78 -8.38 5.22
N GLY A 167 -15.81 -9.14 4.81
CA GLY A 167 -15.72 -10.57 5.05
C GLY A 167 -14.26 -11.01 5.08
N GLN A 168 -13.99 -12.18 5.58
CA GLN A 168 -12.65 -12.75 5.61
C GLN A 168 -12.67 -14.27 5.44
N ALA A 169 -11.54 -14.79 4.97
CA ALA A 169 -11.29 -16.23 4.90
C ALA A 169 -9.80 -16.50 5.08
N LYS A 170 -9.46 -17.68 5.59
CA LYS A 170 -8.05 -18.13 5.59
C LYS A 170 -7.63 -18.50 4.19
N VAL A 171 -6.39 -18.19 3.88
CA VAL A 171 -5.67 -18.68 2.69
C VAL A 171 -4.69 -19.73 3.16
N ASP A 172 -4.86 -20.94 2.71
CA ASP A 172 -3.99 -22.06 3.06
C ASP A 172 -2.89 -22.23 2.01
N SER A 173 -1.72 -22.68 2.44
CA SER A 173 -0.62 -23.09 1.57
C SER A 173 -0.07 -21.98 0.64
N VAL A 174 0.02 -20.73 1.17
CA VAL A 174 0.65 -19.60 0.50
C VAL A 174 1.66 -18.91 1.41
N ALA A 175 1.20 -18.24 2.47
CA ALA A 175 2.06 -17.46 3.34
C ALA A 175 2.90 -18.32 4.28
N SER A 176 4.14 -17.92 4.49
CA SER A 176 5.02 -18.47 5.53
C SER A 176 6.04 -17.43 5.95
N ASN A 177 6.41 -17.41 7.21
CA ASN A 177 7.46 -16.52 7.70
C ASN A 177 8.82 -16.95 7.11
N ARG A 178 9.59 -15.96 6.67
CA ARG A 178 10.92 -16.19 6.07
C ARG A 178 11.99 -16.50 7.11
N ARG A 179 11.79 -16.09 8.35
CA ARG A 179 12.78 -16.15 9.44
C ARG A 179 12.59 -17.45 10.22
N ILE A 180 13.41 -18.45 9.92
CA ILE A 180 13.44 -19.71 10.67
C ILE A 180 14.53 -19.60 11.73
N MET A 181 14.12 -19.64 13.01
CA MET A 181 15.03 -19.59 14.14
C MET A 181 15.46 -20.99 14.54
N ASP A 182 16.75 -21.20 14.71
CA ASP A 182 17.31 -22.43 15.29
C ASP A 182 17.32 -22.40 16.82
N ALA A 183 17.79 -23.47 17.44
CA ALA A 183 17.87 -23.60 18.90
C ALA A 183 18.83 -22.59 19.55
N ASP A 184 19.82 -22.10 18.81
CA ASP A 184 20.83 -21.13 19.26
C ASP A 184 20.40 -19.67 19.01
N GLY A 185 19.18 -19.47 18.45
CA GLY A 185 18.62 -18.14 18.17
C GLY A 185 19.12 -17.52 16.86
N ASN A 186 19.84 -18.25 16.01
CA ASN A 186 20.24 -17.77 14.70
C ASN A 186 19.08 -17.87 13.72
N ILE A 187 19.03 -16.92 12.78
CA ILE A 187 17.99 -16.88 11.74
C ILE A 187 18.54 -17.39 10.41
N THR A 188 17.92 -18.42 9.90
CA THR A 188 18.07 -18.85 8.50
C THR A 188 16.90 -18.32 7.67
N THR A 189 17.20 -17.68 6.53
CA THR A 189 16.17 -17.11 5.67
C THR A 189 15.59 -18.17 4.74
N ARG A 190 14.30 -18.44 4.88
CA ARG A 190 13.52 -19.18 3.89
C ARG A 190 13.10 -18.22 2.78
N TRP A 191 13.78 -18.28 1.65
CA TRP A 191 13.51 -17.41 0.50
C TRP A 191 12.08 -17.59 -0.03
N SER A 192 11.66 -16.72 -0.92
CA SER A 192 10.30 -16.75 -1.51
C SER A 192 10.01 -18.01 -2.32
N SER A 193 11.07 -18.74 -2.72
CA SER A 193 11.00 -20.09 -3.28
C SER A 193 12.17 -20.93 -2.78
N THR A 194 11.96 -22.24 -2.60
CA THR A 194 13.04 -23.17 -2.25
C THR A 194 12.69 -24.60 -2.64
N LYS A 195 13.70 -25.35 -3.07
CA LYS A 195 13.63 -26.82 -3.29
C LYS A 195 14.18 -27.59 -2.09
N ASP A 196 14.75 -26.90 -1.10
CA ASP A 196 15.26 -27.51 0.13
C ASP A 196 14.10 -28.10 0.95
N SER A 197 14.15 -29.43 1.16
CA SER A 197 13.11 -30.16 1.88
C SER A 197 13.01 -29.78 3.35
N ALA A 198 14.13 -29.48 4.02
CA ALA A 198 14.13 -29.02 5.41
C ALA A 198 13.48 -27.65 5.58
N MET A 199 13.80 -26.71 4.68
CA MET A 199 13.16 -25.38 4.65
C MET A 199 11.65 -25.48 4.39
N ARG A 200 11.22 -26.40 3.53
CA ARG A 200 9.81 -26.65 3.24
C ARG A 200 9.10 -27.37 4.38
N ALA A 201 9.78 -28.26 5.10
CA ALA A 201 9.24 -28.97 6.25
C ALA A 201 9.09 -28.07 7.49
N ALA A 202 9.96 -27.05 7.65
CA ALA A 202 9.91 -26.13 8.77
C ALA A 202 8.51 -25.48 8.93
N PRO A 203 8.07 -25.14 10.17
CA PRO A 203 6.78 -24.52 10.42
C PRO A 203 6.53 -23.25 9.60
N GLU A 204 5.27 -22.88 9.40
CA GLU A 204 4.92 -21.59 8.76
C GLU A 204 5.49 -20.39 9.51
N GLY A 205 5.63 -20.49 10.83
CA GLY A 205 6.01 -19.39 11.70
C GLY A 205 4.85 -18.41 11.94
N LEU A 206 5.18 -17.21 12.42
CA LEU A 206 4.19 -16.16 12.66
C LEU A 206 3.74 -15.55 11.33
N ILE A 207 2.45 -15.70 11.00
CA ILE A 207 1.81 -15.14 9.81
C ILE A 207 0.44 -14.53 10.17
N ASP A 208 -0.15 -13.73 9.27
CA ASP A 208 -1.58 -13.45 9.25
C ASP A 208 -2.22 -14.25 8.09
N PRO A 209 -2.90 -15.38 8.38
CA PRO A 209 -3.46 -16.23 7.34
C PRO A 209 -4.77 -15.66 6.75
N TRP A 210 -5.30 -14.56 7.29
CA TRP A 210 -6.61 -14.03 6.93
C TRP A 210 -6.54 -13.06 5.75
N LEU A 211 -7.16 -13.43 4.64
CA LEU A 211 -7.49 -12.52 3.56
C LEU A 211 -8.79 -11.80 3.93
N LYS A 212 -8.75 -10.47 3.92
CA LYS A 212 -9.90 -9.60 4.20
C LYS A 212 -10.42 -8.96 2.92
N CYS A 213 -11.73 -8.83 2.85
CA CYS A 213 -12.49 -8.31 1.72
C CYS A 213 -13.37 -7.16 2.20
N ILE A 214 -13.22 -5.99 1.60
CA ILE A 214 -14.02 -4.79 1.87
C ILE A 214 -14.73 -4.40 0.58
N SER A 215 -16.03 -4.15 0.65
CA SER A 215 -16.85 -3.88 -0.53
C SER A 215 -17.77 -2.68 -0.32
N PHE A 216 -17.97 -1.91 -1.39
CA PHE A 216 -18.84 -0.73 -1.39
C PHE A 216 -20.12 -1.04 -2.17
N TRP A 217 -21.28 -0.62 -1.64
CA TRP A 217 -22.59 -1.01 -2.16
C TRP A 217 -23.51 0.17 -2.35
N ASN A 218 -24.26 0.16 -3.46
CA ASN A 218 -25.44 0.96 -3.67
C ASN A 218 -26.66 0.02 -3.68
N GLY A 219 -27.39 -0.06 -2.56
CA GLY A 219 -28.41 -1.06 -2.37
C GLY A 219 -27.84 -2.49 -2.50
N ASN A 220 -28.28 -3.20 -3.52
CA ASN A 220 -27.80 -4.57 -3.80
C ASN A 220 -26.68 -4.63 -4.84
N LYS A 221 -26.31 -3.51 -5.47
CA LYS A 221 -25.24 -3.46 -6.46
C LYS A 221 -23.89 -3.17 -5.77
N ALA A 222 -22.92 -4.07 -5.92
CA ALA A 222 -21.55 -3.81 -5.53
C ALA A 222 -20.88 -2.84 -6.53
N ILE A 223 -20.11 -1.89 -6.00
CA ILE A 223 -19.43 -0.85 -6.78
C ILE A 223 -17.95 -1.17 -6.92
N ALA A 224 -17.32 -1.62 -5.84
CA ALA A 224 -15.90 -1.94 -5.77
C ALA A 224 -15.64 -3.00 -4.70
N LEU A 225 -14.57 -3.77 -4.91
CA LEU A 225 -14.05 -4.76 -4.00
C LEU A 225 -12.58 -4.45 -3.71
N LEU A 226 -12.24 -4.26 -2.43
CA LEU A 226 -10.86 -4.19 -1.97
C LEU A 226 -10.51 -5.49 -1.25
N THR A 227 -9.36 -6.06 -1.55
CA THR A 227 -8.85 -7.25 -0.85
C THR A 227 -7.50 -6.96 -0.23
N TYR A 228 -7.23 -7.53 0.95
CA TYR A 228 -6.01 -7.36 1.73
C TYR A 228 -5.49 -8.73 2.13
N TYR A 229 -4.26 -9.04 1.76
CA TYR A 229 -3.59 -10.28 2.17
C TYR A 229 -2.09 -10.06 2.32
N THR A 230 -1.46 -10.81 3.22
CA THR A 230 -0.07 -10.59 3.62
C THR A 230 0.81 -11.69 3.08
N THR A 231 1.49 -11.42 1.96
CA THR A 231 2.52 -12.29 1.41
C THR A 231 3.35 -11.54 0.36
N HIS A 232 4.67 -11.78 0.31
CA HIS A 232 5.51 -11.29 -0.78
C HIS A 232 5.03 -11.89 -2.10
N PRO A 233 4.64 -11.08 -3.08
CA PRO A 233 4.16 -11.56 -4.39
C PRO A 233 5.36 -11.91 -5.29
N GLN A 234 6.02 -12.99 -4.98
CA GLN A 234 7.28 -13.42 -5.58
C GLN A 234 7.31 -14.94 -5.72
N SER A 235 6.82 -15.47 -6.83
CA SER A 235 6.91 -16.90 -7.13
C SER A 235 8.24 -17.27 -7.75
N TYR A 236 8.62 -16.61 -8.83
CA TYR A 236 9.93 -16.56 -9.48
C TYR A 236 10.04 -15.22 -10.21
N TYR A 237 11.27 -14.77 -10.55
CA TYR A 237 11.50 -13.45 -11.11
C TYR A 237 12.85 -13.33 -11.84
N GLY A 238 13.13 -12.14 -12.38
CA GLY A 238 14.38 -11.84 -13.08
C GLY A 238 14.41 -12.37 -14.52
N THR A 239 13.23 -12.65 -15.07
CA THR A 239 13.08 -13.19 -16.43
C THR A 239 12.88 -12.09 -17.48
N GLY A 240 12.42 -10.91 -17.06
CA GLY A 240 11.96 -9.86 -17.95
C GLY A 240 10.58 -10.13 -18.56
N ASP A 241 9.93 -11.21 -18.17
CA ASP A 241 8.53 -11.48 -18.52
C ASP A 241 7.63 -10.84 -17.47
N VAL A 242 7.20 -9.63 -17.76
CA VAL A 242 6.40 -8.79 -16.84
C VAL A 242 5.10 -9.47 -16.47
N THR A 243 4.78 -9.48 -15.18
CA THR A 243 3.59 -10.17 -14.65
C THR A 243 3.06 -9.48 -13.41
N CYS A 244 1.73 -9.51 -13.21
CA CYS A 244 1.10 -9.07 -11.97
C CYS A 244 1.19 -10.09 -10.83
N GLU A 245 1.97 -11.17 -11.00
CA GLU A 245 2.23 -12.23 -10.03
C GLU A 245 0.96 -12.95 -9.54
N PHE A 246 1.11 -13.95 -8.71
CA PHE A 246 -0.01 -14.79 -8.26
C PHE A 246 -1.13 -13.99 -7.58
N VAL A 247 -0.81 -12.91 -6.86
CA VAL A 247 -1.82 -12.06 -6.21
C VAL A 247 -2.62 -11.24 -7.22
N GLY A 248 -1.95 -10.70 -8.26
CA GLY A 248 -2.62 -9.97 -9.33
C GLY A 248 -3.43 -10.90 -10.25
N ILE A 249 -2.92 -12.10 -10.54
CA ILE A 249 -3.66 -13.13 -11.28
C ILE A 249 -4.95 -13.49 -10.53
N ALA A 250 -4.89 -13.75 -9.21
CA ALA A 250 -6.04 -14.03 -8.38
C ALA A 250 -7.04 -12.86 -8.35
N ARG A 251 -6.56 -11.61 -8.20
CA ARG A 251 -7.38 -10.40 -8.27
C ARG A 251 -8.13 -10.28 -9.59
N ASN A 252 -7.43 -10.48 -10.71
CA ASN A 252 -8.04 -10.39 -12.03
C ASN A 252 -9.07 -11.51 -12.27
N ALA A 253 -8.82 -12.71 -11.72
CA ALA A 253 -9.77 -13.83 -11.80
C ALA A 253 -11.06 -13.54 -11.03
N ILE A 254 -10.97 -13.05 -9.78
CA ILE A 254 -12.16 -12.70 -8.99
C ILE A 254 -12.93 -11.51 -9.59
N GLU A 255 -12.22 -10.50 -10.13
CA GLU A 255 -12.83 -9.39 -10.85
C GLU A 255 -13.67 -9.89 -12.04
N LYS A 256 -13.09 -10.75 -12.87
CA LYS A 256 -13.78 -11.37 -14.01
C LYS A 256 -14.99 -12.20 -13.58
N GLN A 257 -14.84 -12.98 -12.49
CA GLN A 257 -15.91 -13.85 -11.98
C GLN A 257 -17.10 -13.05 -11.44
N LEU A 258 -16.84 -11.97 -10.71
CA LEU A 258 -17.87 -11.17 -10.03
C LEU A 258 -18.42 -10.03 -10.91
N GLY A 259 -17.68 -9.58 -11.92
CA GLY A 259 -17.99 -8.38 -12.69
C GLY A 259 -17.91 -7.09 -11.86
N ILE A 260 -17.08 -7.09 -10.80
CA ILE A 260 -16.91 -5.98 -9.85
C ILE A 260 -15.45 -5.54 -9.91
N PRO A 261 -15.16 -4.24 -10.15
CA PRO A 261 -13.78 -3.72 -10.07
C PRO A 261 -13.11 -4.14 -8.76
N SER A 262 -11.97 -4.83 -8.87
CA SER A 262 -11.27 -5.44 -7.74
C SER A 262 -9.87 -4.85 -7.60
N ILE A 263 -9.52 -4.42 -6.39
CA ILE A 263 -8.25 -3.81 -6.02
C ILE A 263 -7.62 -4.66 -4.92
N HIS A 264 -6.39 -5.12 -5.09
CA HIS A 264 -5.70 -5.90 -4.08
C HIS A 264 -4.58 -5.08 -3.45
N PHE A 265 -4.56 -4.99 -2.13
CA PHE A 265 -3.50 -4.38 -1.34
C PHE A 265 -2.69 -5.46 -0.63
N ASN A 266 -1.37 -5.39 -0.76
CA ASN A 266 -0.49 -6.26 -0.04
C ASN A 266 -0.32 -5.78 1.42
N GLY A 267 -0.44 -6.70 2.37
CA GLY A 267 -0.24 -6.42 3.79
C GLY A 267 1.23 -6.28 4.17
N ALA A 268 1.50 -6.20 5.47
CA ALA A 268 2.85 -6.11 6.03
C ALA A 268 3.59 -7.43 5.84
N SER A 269 4.23 -7.61 4.69
CA SER A 269 4.84 -8.88 4.28
C SER A 269 6.37 -8.85 4.20
N GLY A 270 7.04 -7.93 4.90
CA GLY A 270 8.50 -7.88 4.89
C GLY A 270 9.15 -9.22 5.26
N ASN A 271 8.63 -9.89 6.27
CA ASN A 271 9.10 -11.21 6.69
C ASN A 271 8.18 -12.37 6.25
N ILE A 272 7.24 -12.16 5.33
CA ILE A 272 6.28 -13.18 4.89
C ILE A 272 6.41 -13.42 3.39
N ALA A 273 6.57 -14.67 2.99
CA ALA A 273 6.63 -15.09 1.58
C ALA A 273 6.09 -16.52 1.38
N ALA A 274 6.01 -16.96 0.13
CA ALA A 274 5.47 -18.27 -0.20
C ALA A 274 6.47 -19.44 -0.08
N GLY A 275 7.70 -19.22 0.42
CA GLY A 275 8.82 -20.15 0.32
C GLY A 275 8.56 -21.57 0.81
N LYS A 276 7.73 -21.77 1.82
CA LYS A 276 7.33 -23.11 2.28
C LYS A 276 6.59 -23.89 1.19
N TYR A 277 5.81 -23.23 0.37
CA TYR A 277 4.89 -23.81 -0.59
C TYR A 277 5.29 -23.60 -2.05
N ASN A 278 6.38 -22.87 -2.29
CA ASN A 278 6.85 -22.46 -3.60
C ASN A 278 8.23 -23.06 -3.92
N ASP A 279 8.32 -23.81 -5.01
CA ASP A 279 9.58 -24.38 -5.51
C ASP A 279 10.26 -23.51 -6.59
N GLY A 280 9.65 -22.36 -6.95
CA GLY A 280 10.15 -21.44 -7.96
C GLY A 280 9.84 -21.85 -9.41
N SER A 281 9.06 -22.90 -9.62
CA SER A 281 8.64 -23.31 -10.97
C SER A 281 7.45 -22.47 -11.49
N ALA A 282 7.36 -22.33 -12.82
CA ALA A 282 6.27 -21.58 -13.44
C ALA A 282 4.87 -22.14 -13.11
N PRO A 283 4.62 -23.48 -13.07
CA PRO A 283 3.34 -24.02 -12.64
C PRO A 283 2.95 -23.63 -11.22
N GLN A 284 3.93 -23.45 -10.32
CA GLN A 284 3.66 -23.14 -8.92
C GLN A 284 3.06 -21.72 -8.75
N ARG A 285 3.39 -20.76 -9.62
CA ARG A 285 2.72 -19.44 -9.64
C ARG A 285 1.20 -19.59 -9.79
N ILE A 286 0.75 -20.45 -10.67
CA ILE A 286 -0.68 -20.70 -10.93
C ILE A 286 -1.35 -21.40 -9.74
N VAL A 287 -0.63 -22.32 -9.07
CA VAL A 287 -1.14 -22.98 -7.85
C VAL A 287 -1.34 -21.94 -6.74
N LEU A 288 -0.35 -21.09 -6.49
CA LEU A 288 -0.43 -20.02 -5.50
C LEU A 288 -1.59 -19.03 -5.83
N ALA A 289 -1.73 -18.66 -7.12
CA ALA A 289 -2.81 -17.80 -7.57
C ALA A 289 -4.21 -18.39 -7.26
N ARG A 290 -4.39 -19.70 -7.50
CA ARG A 290 -5.66 -20.40 -7.19
C ARG A 290 -5.98 -20.39 -5.70
N HIS A 291 -4.98 -20.61 -4.83
CA HIS A 291 -5.19 -20.56 -3.37
C HIS A 291 -5.62 -19.16 -2.90
N VAL A 292 -4.99 -18.11 -3.43
CA VAL A 292 -5.37 -16.72 -3.11
C VAL A 292 -6.76 -16.38 -3.68
N GLU A 293 -7.06 -16.78 -4.92
CA GLU A 293 -8.38 -16.60 -5.54
C GLU A 293 -9.48 -17.28 -4.71
N GLU A 294 -9.24 -18.51 -4.25
CA GLU A 294 -10.18 -19.24 -3.40
C GLU A 294 -10.41 -18.51 -2.06
N GLY A 295 -9.33 -17.98 -1.46
CA GLY A 295 -9.43 -17.12 -0.29
C GLY A 295 -10.27 -15.87 -0.55
N MET A 296 -10.06 -15.17 -1.68
CA MET A 296 -10.84 -14.00 -2.09
C MET A 296 -12.33 -14.36 -2.26
N LYS A 297 -12.61 -15.48 -2.94
CA LYS A 297 -13.97 -15.98 -3.16
C LYS A 297 -14.67 -16.30 -1.83
N LYS A 298 -14.03 -17.04 -0.94
CA LYS A 298 -14.58 -17.38 0.38
C LYS A 298 -14.80 -16.11 1.23
N ALA A 299 -13.86 -15.16 1.22
CA ALA A 299 -14.00 -13.90 1.94
C ALA A 299 -15.17 -13.06 1.39
N TRP A 300 -15.35 -13.05 0.06
CA TRP A 300 -16.51 -12.41 -0.58
C TRP A 300 -17.83 -13.05 -0.15
N LEU A 301 -17.93 -14.37 -0.16
CA LEU A 301 -19.14 -15.10 0.25
C LEU A 301 -19.47 -14.89 1.73
N ASN A 302 -18.47 -14.66 2.58
CA ASN A 302 -18.62 -14.35 4.00
C ASN A 302 -18.93 -12.86 4.26
N THR A 303 -19.11 -12.03 3.23
CA THR A 303 -19.31 -10.59 3.39
C THR A 303 -20.64 -10.29 4.06
N LYS A 304 -20.58 -9.51 5.15
CA LYS A 304 -21.72 -8.90 5.81
C LYS A 304 -21.76 -7.41 5.51
N LYS A 305 -22.93 -6.89 5.13
CA LYS A 305 -23.12 -5.47 4.77
C LYS A 305 -23.63 -4.66 5.96
N TYR A 306 -23.11 -3.45 6.10
CA TYR A 306 -23.51 -2.49 7.14
C TYR A 306 -23.81 -1.14 6.51
N PRO A 307 -24.89 -0.44 6.92
CA PRO A 307 -25.19 0.90 6.45
C PRO A 307 -24.00 1.85 6.71
N LEU A 308 -23.60 2.63 5.70
CA LEU A 308 -22.52 3.60 5.82
C LEU A 308 -23.09 5.02 5.84
N ARG A 309 -22.71 5.83 6.85
CA ARG A 309 -23.13 7.22 7.03
C ARG A 309 -21.90 8.12 7.06
N ASN A 310 -22.03 9.37 6.63
CA ASN A 310 -20.92 10.35 6.64
C ASN A 310 -20.24 10.46 8.01
N ALA A 311 -21.01 10.50 9.10
CA ALA A 311 -20.47 10.57 10.45
C ALA A 311 -19.57 9.37 10.87
N SER A 312 -19.61 8.28 10.10
CA SER A 312 -18.77 7.10 10.32
C SER A 312 -17.61 6.97 9.32
N VAL A 313 -17.39 7.98 8.47
CA VAL A 313 -16.24 8.04 7.55
C VAL A 313 -15.28 9.11 8.06
N ALA A 314 -14.05 8.70 8.34
CA ALA A 314 -13.00 9.61 8.78
C ALA A 314 -11.66 9.26 8.16
N TRP A 315 -10.83 10.26 7.94
CA TRP A 315 -9.43 10.11 7.55
C TRP A 315 -8.55 10.63 8.67
N SER A 316 -7.55 9.86 9.02
CA SER A 316 -6.51 10.24 9.98
C SER A 316 -5.15 10.00 9.36
N ASN A 317 -4.21 10.92 9.59
CA ASN A 317 -2.82 10.76 9.15
C ASN A 317 -1.85 11.38 10.18
N VAL A 318 -0.63 10.90 10.14
CA VAL A 318 0.50 11.45 10.87
C VAL A 318 1.77 11.29 10.03
N GLU A 319 2.57 12.33 9.96
CA GLU A 319 3.88 12.30 9.33
C GLU A 319 4.97 12.09 10.38
N VAL A 320 5.84 11.11 10.16
CA VAL A 320 6.93 10.75 11.06
C VAL A 320 8.25 10.65 10.32
N ALA A 321 9.34 11.15 10.91
CA ALA A 321 10.68 10.86 10.47
C ALA A 321 11.04 9.44 10.96
N LEU A 322 11.42 8.56 10.06
CA LEU A 322 11.93 7.24 10.43
C LEU A 322 13.42 7.36 10.79
N PRO A 323 13.86 6.75 11.90
CA PRO A 323 15.25 6.85 12.33
C PRO A 323 16.17 6.11 11.34
N LEU A 324 17.17 6.82 10.82
CA LEU A 324 18.13 6.30 9.85
C LEU A 324 18.96 5.16 10.44
N GLY A 325 19.25 4.13 9.65
CA GLY A 325 20.12 3.02 10.03
C GLY A 325 21.57 3.53 10.26
N ALA A 326 22.19 3.14 11.36
CA ALA A 326 23.54 3.58 11.74
C ALA A 326 24.62 3.10 10.74
N ASN A 327 24.34 2.10 9.96
CA ASN A 327 25.18 1.51 8.92
C ASN A 327 25.11 2.25 7.57
N ILE A 328 24.27 3.27 7.46
CA ILE A 328 24.18 4.08 6.24
C ILE A 328 25.21 5.20 6.32
N ILE A 329 26.38 4.98 5.71
CA ILE A 329 27.50 5.90 5.68
C ILE A 329 27.63 6.45 4.25
N GLU A 330 27.37 7.74 4.09
CA GLU A 330 27.36 8.39 2.76
C GLU A 330 28.66 8.17 1.97
N ALA A 331 29.82 8.30 2.62
CA ALA A 331 31.11 8.13 1.97
C ALA A 331 31.29 6.71 1.37
N ASP A 332 30.88 5.70 2.11
CA ASP A 332 30.95 4.30 1.65
C ASP A 332 30.02 4.04 0.46
N LEU A 333 28.81 4.62 0.51
CA LEU A 333 27.84 4.50 -0.58
C LEU A 333 28.35 5.19 -1.85
N ARG A 334 28.91 6.40 -1.74
CA ARG A 334 29.53 7.12 -2.87
C ARG A 334 30.73 6.36 -3.43
N HIS A 335 31.57 5.78 -2.58
CA HIS A 335 32.66 4.92 -3.02
C HIS A 335 32.16 3.71 -3.81
N ARG A 336 31.08 3.07 -3.37
CA ARG A 336 30.45 1.95 -4.11
C ARG A 336 29.93 2.36 -5.48
N MET A 337 29.42 3.59 -5.64
CA MET A 337 28.97 4.09 -6.94
C MET A 337 30.10 4.21 -7.97
N THR A 338 31.34 4.53 -7.52
CA THR A 338 32.54 4.68 -8.38
C THR A 338 33.32 3.39 -8.53
N ASN A 339 33.02 2.33 -7.80
CA ASN A 339 33.78 1.07 -7.85
C ASN A 339 33.40 0.25 -9.09
N ASP A 340 34.33 0.11 -10.03
CA ASP A 340 34.11 -0.61 -11.30
C ASP A 340 34.02 -2.13 -11.13
N SER A 341 34.42 -2.69 -9.98
CA SER A 341 34.24 -4.12 -9.69
C SER A 341 32.79 -4.50 -9.35
N LEU A 342 31.95 -3.52 -9.01
CA LEU A 342 30.53 -3.73 -8.68
C LEU A 342 29.64 -3.71 -9.93
N ASN A 343 28.72 -4.64 -10.00
CA ASN A 343 27.74 -4.69 -11.07
C ASN A 343 26.63 -3.64 -10.90
N ILE A 344 25.78 -3.48 -11.91
CA ILE A 344 24.73 -2.44 -11.92
C ILE A 344 23.72 -2.60 -10.76
N HIS A 345 23.41 -3.83 -10.32
CA HIS A 345 22.47 -4.05 -9.21
C HIS A 345 23.09 -3.64 -7.88
N GLU A 346 24.38 -3.88 -7.68
CA GLU A 346 25.10 -3.45 -6.47
C GLU A 346 25.23 -1.93 -6.39
N LYS A 347 25.49 -1.28 -7.52
CA LYS A 347 25.50 0.19 -7.63
C LYS A 347 24.08 0.76 -7.40
N PHE A 348 23.05 0.14 -7.97
CA PHE A 348 21.66 0.53 -7.73
C PHE A 348 21.31 0.43 -6.24
N ARG A 349 21.71 -0.64 -5.54
CA ARG A 349 21.50 -0.77 -4.08
C ARG A 349 22.22 0.34 -3.29
N ALA A 350 23.40 0.77 -3.72
CA ALA A 350 24.07 1.90 -3.12
C ALA A 350 23.29 3.20 -3.36
N ALA A 351 22.78 3.41 -4.57
CA ALA A 351 21.95 4.57 -4.92
C ALA A 351 20.63 4.61 -4.14
N GLU A 352 19.96 3.45 -3.92
CA GLU A 352 18.78 3.35 -3.06
C GLU A 352 19.06 3.85 -1.64
N LYS A 353 20.16 3.39 -1.05
CA LYS A 353 20.58 3.82 0.29
C LYS A 353 20.96 5.29 0.35
N LEU A 354 21.66 5.78 -0.68
CA LEU A 354 22.07 7.17 -0.77
C LEU A 354 20.86 8.09 -0.93
N ALA A 355 19.88 7.71 -1.72
CA ALA A 355 18.64 8.45 -1.87
C ALA A 355 17.87 8.54 -0.54
N TRP A 356 17.73 7.42 0.17
CA TRP A 356 17.11 7.41 1.48
C TRP A 356 17.88 8.23 2.52
N TYR A 357 19.22 8.16 2.52
CA TYR A 357 20.10 8.98 3.37
C TYR A 357 19.87 10.47 3.13
N GLN A 358 19.98 10.92 1.88
CA GLN A 358 19.79 12.34 1.51
C GLN A 358 18.42 12.84 1.97
N ARG A 359 17.36 12.11 1.64
CA ARG A 359 15.99 12.46 2.02
C ARG A 359 15.80 12.52 3.54
N SER A 360 16.35 11.56 4.27
CA SER A 360 16.23 11.52 5.73
C SER A 360 16.97 12.67 6.40
N THR A 361 18.19 13.02 5.90
CA THR A 361 18.97 14.14 6.43
C THR A 361 18.38 15.50 6.07
N GLU A 362 17.64 15.60 4.98
CA GLU A 362 16.86 16.79 4.59
C GLU A 362 15.53 16.91 5.37
N GLY A 363 15.25 16.00 6.29
CA GLY A 363 14.05 16.02 7.15
C GLY A 363 12.80 15.42 6.53
N HIS A 364 12.95 14.53 5.54
CA HIS A 364 11.80 13.79 4.97
C HIS A 364 11.00 13.05 6.03
N LYS A 365 9.68 13.15 5.92
CA LYS A 365 8.74 12.43 6.76
C LYS A 365 7.88 11.52 5.89
N VAL A 366 7.64 10.32 6.39
CA VAL A 366 6.71 9.38 5.78
C VAL A 366 5.32 9.54 6.39
N ASN A 367 4.29 9.38 5.57
CA ASN A 367 2.91 9.48 6.00
C ASN A 367 2.40 8.10 6.42
N ILE A 368 1.83 8.01 7.62
CA ILE A 368 1.04 6.86 8.08
C ILE A 368 -0.39 7.32 8.20
N SER A 369 -1.32 6.58 7.62
CA SER A 369 -2.70 7.03 7.53
C SER A 369 -3.72 5.91 7.71
N SER A 370 -4.96 6.28 7.98
CA SER A 370 -6.07 5.34 8.01
C SER A 370 -7.36 5.97 7.48
N LEU A 371 -8.13 5.18 6.72
CA LEU A 371 -9.51 5.48 6.37
C LEU A 371 -10.43 4.64 7.24
N LYS A 372 -11.24 5.29 8.07
CA LYS A 372 -12.28 4.66 8.88
C LYS A 372 -13.60 4.62 8.11
N LEU A 373 -14.26 3.45 8.10
CA LEU A 373 -15.57 3.21 7.48
C LEU A 373 -16.45 2.44 8.50
N GLY A 374 -17.04 3.16 9.45
CA GLY A 374 -17.73 2.54 10.60
C GLY A 374 -16.74 1.87 11.55
N ASN A 375 -16.82 0.54 11.66
CA ASN A 375 -15.89 -0.29 12.44
C ASN A 375 -14.78 -0.92 11.60
N ILE A 376 -14.57 -0.45 10.36
CA ILE A 376 -13.53 -0.93 9.45
C ILE A 376 -12.46 0.16 9.35
N TRP A 377 -11.19 -0.22 9.49
CA TRP A 377 -10.03 0.64 9.38
C TRP A 377 -9.11 0.15 8.26
N LEU A 378 -8.87 0.99 7.26
CA LEU A 378 -7.92 0.74 6.18
C LEU A 378 -6.64 1.49 6.53
N LEU A 379 -5.68 0.78 7.12
CA LEU A 379 -4.41 1.30 7.61
C LEU A 379 -3.37 1.24 6.50
N ASN A 380 -2.64 2.34 6.29
CA ASN A 380 -1.58 2.48 5.29
C ASN A 380 -0.25 2.72 6.00
N ILE A 381 0.76 1.90 5.70
CA ILE A 381 2.09 1.95 6.32
C ILE A 381 3.21 1.86 5.27
N PRO A 382 4.40 2.42 5.54
CA PRO A 382 5.51 2.46 4.61
C PRO A 382 6.29 1.15 4.53
N GLY A 383 7.06 1.02 3.47
CA GLY A 383 8.13 0.02 3.32
C GLY A 383 7.69 -1.42 3.39
N GLU A 384 8.68 -2.28 3.50
CA GLU A 384 8.50 -3.72 3.71
C GLU A 384 8.38 -4.03 5.21
N ALA A 385 7.31 -3.51 5.84
CA ALA A 385 7.07 -3.71 7.27
C ALA A 385 6.81 -5.20 7.59
N PHE A 386 7.30 -5.65 8.74
CA PHE A 386 7.06 -7.00 9.24
C PHE A 386 5.60 -7.21 9.65
N VAL A 387 5.12 -8.45 9.57
CA VAL A 387 3.74 -8.83 9.91
C VAL A 387 3.35 -8.45 11.35
N GLU A 388 4.30 -8.36 12.24
CA GLU A 388 4.12 -7.96 13.63
C GLU A 388 3.45 -6.58 13.77
N TYR A 389 3.74 -5.63 12.88
CA TYR A 389 3.07 -4.32 12.87
C TYR A 389 1.58 -4.43 12.51
N GLN A 390 1.25 -5.28 11.54
CA GLN A 390 -0.14 -5.56 11.16
C GLN A 390 -0.91 -6.25 12.31
N LEU A 391 -0.31 -7.26 12.92
CA LEU A 391 -0.92 -7.96 14.06
C LEU A 391 -1.06 -7.06 15.29
N ALA A 392 -0.10 -6.15 15.52
CA ALA A 392 -0.19 -5.14 16.57
C ALA A 392 -1.34 -4.15 16.32
N ALA A 393 -1.51 -3.68 15.07
CA ALA A 393 -2.62 -2.81 14.68
C ALA A 393 -3.99 -3.47 14.94
N GLN A 394 -4.13 -4.76 14.59
CA GLN A 394 -5.35 -5.53 14.89
C GLN A 394 -5.60 -5.67 16.40
N LYS A 395 -4.55 -5.88 17.19
CA LYS A 395 -4.66 -5.93 18.65
C LYS A 395 -5.03 -4.58 19.27
N MET A 396 -4.68 -3.45 18.65
CA MET A 396 -5.09 -2.11 19.11
C MET A 396 -6.58 -1.86 18.91
N ARG A 397 -7.24 -2.61 18.00
CA ARG A 397 -8.67 -2.50 17.67
C ARG A 397 -9.35 -3.88 17.69
N PRO A 398 -9.44 -4.55 18.86
CA PRO A 398 -9.90 -5.94 18.96
C PRO A 398 -11.40 -6.13 18.62
N GLN A 399 -12.19 -5.06 18.63
CA GLN A 399 -13.62 -5.08 18.27
C GLN A 399 -13.89 -4.61 16.85
N ASP A 400 -12.86 -4.13 16.15
CA ASP A 400 -12.95 -3.57 14.81
C ASP A 400 -12.23 -4.46 13.79
N VAL A 401 -12.44 -4.17 12.51
CA VAL A 401 -11.73 -4.80 11.41
C VAL A 401 -10.60 -3.89 10.95
N VAL A 402 -9.36 -4.32 11.12
CA VAL A 402 -8.19 -3.60 10.60
C VAL A 402 -7.66 -4.32 9.37
N CYS A 403 -7.63 -3.62 8.24
CA CYS A 403 -6.99 -4.05 7.00
C CYS A 403 -5.74 -3.20 6.81
N THR A 404 -4.57 -3.83 6.73
CA THR A 404 -3.29 -3.13 6.56
C THR A 404 -2.82 -3.24 5.12
N ALA A 405 -2.47 -2.10 4.51
CA ALA A 405 -1.71 -1.99 3.28
C ALA A 405 -0.31 -1.47 3.61
N ALA A 406 0.73 -2.20 3.20
CA ALA A 406 2.11 -1.78 3.29
C ALA A 406 2.63 -1.30 1.92
N TYR A 407 3.93 -0.99 1.82
CA TYR A 407 4.58 -0.55 0.57
C TYR A 407 4.09 0.81 0.04
N GLU A 408 3.63 1.73 0.93
CA GLU A 408 3.26 3.08 0.53
C GLU A 408 4.49 3.90 0.13
N GLU A 409 5.44 4.11 1.05
CA GLU A 409 6.74 4.71 0.79
C GLU A 409 7.80 3.61 0.87
N TYR A 410 8.42 3.28 -0.25
CA TYR A 410 9.35 2.16 -0.33
C TYR A 410 10.79 2.53 0.08
N GLY A 411 11.12 3.82 0.21
CA GLY A 411 12.47 4.33 0.50
C GLY A 411 13.18 3.69 1.71
N PRO A 412 12.51 3.42 2.84
CA PRO A 412 13.15 2.77 4.00
C PRO A 412 13.52 1.30 3.75
N GLY A 413 13.00 0.64 2.69
CA GLY A 413 13.13 -0.79 2.47
C GLY A 413 12.45 -1.61 3.56
N TYR A 414 13.14 -2.64 4.08
CA TYR A 414 12.60 -3.48 5.15
C TYR A 414 12.54 -2.76 6.49
N ILE A 415 11.41 -2.94 7.20
CA ILE A 415 11.16 -2.40 8.54
C ILE A 415 10.88 -3.56 9.50
N GLY A 416 11.93 -4.02 10.18
CA GLY A 416 11.86 -5.08 11.18
C GLY A 416 11.36 -4.60 12.55
N THR A 417 11.10 -5.55 13.45
CA THR A 417 10.91 -5.24 14.87
C THR A 417 12.26 -4.95 15.54
N LYS A 418 12.27 -4.23 16.67
CA LYS A 418 13.50 -3.95 17.40
C LYS A 418 14.28 -5.23 17.71
N ALA A 419 13.60 -6.26 18.17
CA ALA A 419 14.21 -7.55 18.50
C ALA A 419 14.88 -8.21 17.28
N SER A 420 14.30 -8.08 16.08
CA SER A 420 14.81 -8.72 14.87
C SER A 420 16.16 -8.16 14.39
N TYR A 421 16.49 -6.91 14.73
CA TYR A 421 17.79 -6.31 14.41
C TYR A 421 18.94 -6.84 15.25
N PHE A 422 18.63 -7.43 16.41
CA PHE A 422 19.65 -8.02 17.31
C PHE A 422 19.79 -9.52 17.15
N GLN A 423 19.00 -10.15 16.27
CA GLN A 423 19.13 -11.57 15.92
C GLN A 423 20.28 -11.77 14.96
N LYS A 424 21.04 -12.85 15.13
CA LYS A 424 22.13 -13.21 14.23
C LYS A 424 21.56 -13.84 12.95
N GLY A 425 21.93 -13.29 11.80
CA GLY A 425 21.40 -13.70 10.49
C GLY A 425 20.06 -13.03 10.16
N GLY A 426 19.42 -13.50 9.09
CA GLY A 426 18.21 -12.91 8.54
C GLY A 426 18.51 -11.81 7.51
N TYR A 427 17.91 -11.93 6.34
CA TYR A 427 18.14 -11.02 5.22
C TYR A 427 17.53 -9.64 5.48
N GLU A 428 16.32 -9.60 6.02
CA GLU A 428 15.44 -8.44 6.06
C GLU A 428 15.97 -7.31 6.96
N THR A 429 16.75 -7.65 7.97
CA THR A 429 17.35 -6.68 8.90
C THR A 429 18.83 -6.44 8.64
N SER A 430 19.32 -6.94 7.49
CA SER A 430 20.70 -6.71 7.08
C SER A 430 20.93 -5.28 6.57
N ASP A 431 22.19 -4.87 6.62
CA ASP A 431 22.66 -3.56 6.13
C ASP A 431 22.42 -3.36 4.62
N ILE A 432 22.17 -4.44 3.91
CA ILE A 432 21.93 -4.39 2.46
C ILE A 432 20.55 -3.84 2.13
N VAL A 433 19.52 -4.17 2.92
CA VAL A 433 18.12 -3.95 2.53
C VAL A 433 17.28 -3.12 3.51
N SER A 434 17.69 -3.00 4.78
CA SER A 434 17.03 -2.10 5.73
C SER A 434 17.69 -0.72 5.76
N GLY A 435 16.90 0.34 5.67
CA GLY A 435 17.35 1.74 5.72
C GLY A 435 17.14 2.43 7.07
N VAL A 436 16.62 1.69 8.06
CA VAL A 436 16.19 2.24 9.35
C VAL A 436 16.88 1.57 10.53
N SER A 437 16.93 2.27 11.67
CA SER A 437 17.46 1.72 12.93
C SER A 437 16.40 0.93 13.70
N PRO A 438 16.79 0.13 14.72
CA PRO A 438 15.85 -0.63 15.56
C PRO A 438 14.79 0.22 16.29
N ASP A 439 15.03 1.51 16.46
CA ASP A 439 14.09 2.43 17.12
C ASP A 439 12.87 2.76 16.25
N VAL A 440 12.89 2.36 14.97
CA VAL A 440 11.76 2.47 14.03
C VAL A 440 10.50 1.81 14.59
N GLU A 441 10.63 0.72 15.38
CA GLU A 441 9.48 0.01 15.95
C GLU A 441 8.63 0.94 16.81
N SER A 442 9.27 1.69 17.71
CA SER A 442 8.55 2.61 18.59
C SER A 442 7.88 3.74 17.83
N VAL A 443 8.54 4.29 16.82
CA VAL A 443 8.02 5.36 15.97
C VAL A 443 6.79 4.87 15.20
N LEU A 444 6.91 3.73 14.53
CA LEU A 444 5.82 3.20 13.68
C LEU A 444 4.62 2.73 14.53
N LEU A 445 4.83 2.03 15.65
CA LEU A 445 3.73 1.62 16.52
C LEU A 445 3.00 2.82 17.14
N ASN A 446 3.70 3.91 17.50
CA ASN A 446 3.06 5.13 18.00
C ASN A 446 2.26 5.83 16.91
N ALA A 447 2.78 5.89 15.68
CA ALA A 447 2.07 6.43 14.53
C ALA A 447 0.78 5.63 14.22
N ILE A 448 0.88 4.30 14.17
CA ILE A 448 -0.26 3.39 13.98
C ILE A 448 -1.32 3.63 15.06
N ARG A 449 -0.91 3.70 16.33
CA ARG A 449 -1.83 3.98 17.45
C ARG A 449 -2.52 5.34 17.30
N THR A 450 -1.82 6.34 16.78
CA THR A 450 -2.36 7.69 16.57
C THR A 450 -3.43 7.69 15.50
N VAL A 451 -3.20 7.06 14.36
CA VAL A 451 -4.17 7.06 13.24
C VAL A 451 -5.33 6.08 13.44
N LEU A 452 -5.24 5.16 14.39
CA LEU A 452 -6.32 4.24 14.75
C LEU A 452 -7.16 4.73 15.96
N LYS A 453 -7.06 5.96 16.38
CA LYS A 453 -7.94 6.55 17.42
C LYS A 453 -9.28 6.96 16.81
#